data_7d5ef5f0b8d030b3cc59e4b59fe2b6cc
#
_entry.id   7d5ef5f0b8d030b3cc59e4b59fe2b6cc
#
_cell.length_a   1.000
_cell.length_b   1.000
_cell.length_c   1.000
_cell.angle_alpha   90.00
_cell.angle_beta   90.00
_cell.angle_gamma   90.00
#
_symmetry.space_group_name_H-M   'P 1'
#
loop_
_entity.id
_entity.type
_entity.pdbx_description
1 polymer ?
#
loop_
_entity_poly.entity_id
_entity_poly.type
_entity_poly.pdbx_seq_one_letter_code
_entity_poly.pdbx_strand_id
1 'polypeptide(L)'
;MTAISTDQALALEADRITVRFGGLTAVDDVSFTVPLGGIVSLIGPNGAGKTTFFNALTGLYKVTAGHVLLGGTNVTGLSPSKIASLGIARTFQNIRLFGLMTAEENVKVAMHSHLRSGIARTILRTPRQHREERNAHDTAH
;
A
#
# COMPACT_ATOMS: atom_id res chain seq x y z
N MET A 1 -27.75 -10.25 -6.03
CA MET A 1 -27.12 -9.03 -5.51
C MET A 1 -27.27 -9.08 -3.99
N THR A 2 -26.26 -9.54 -3.27
CA THR A 2 -26.27 -9.58 -1.81
C THR A 2 -25.91 -8.17 -1.33
N ALA A 3 -26.88 -7.48 -0.72
CA ALA A 3 -26.64 -6.18 -0.08
C ALA A 3 -25.63 -6.38 1.05
N ILE A 4 -24.48 -5.72 0.94
CA ILE A 4 -23.51 -5.63 2.04
C ILE A 4 -24.16 -4.79 3.11
N SER A 5 -24.34 -5.38 4.30
CA SER A 5 -24.88 -4.71 5.48
C SER A 5 -24.07 -3.45 5.78
N THR A 6 -24.71 -2.31 5.93
CA THR A 6 -24.13 -0.97 6.04
C THR A 6 -23.37 -0.73 7.35
N ASP A 7 -23.19 -1.76 8.17
CA ASP A 7 -22.64 -1.64 9.55
C ASP A 7 -21.26 -2.31 9.73
N GLN A 8 -20.59 -2.72 8.64
CA GLN A 8 -19.24 -3.25 8.73
C GLN A 8 -18.21 -2.13 8.56
N ALA A 9 -17.31 -2.00 9.55
CA ALA A 9 -16.16 -1.10 9.42
C ALA A 9 -15.37 -1.44 8.15
N LEU A 10 -15.11 -0.44 7.30
CA LEU A 10 -14.36 -0.61 6.04
C LEU A 10 -12.86 -0.42 6.29
N ALA A 11 -12.06 -1.36 5.82
CA ALA A 11 -10.61 -1.23 5.77
C ALA A 11 -10.19 -0.27 4.65
N LEU A 12 -10.83 -0.40 3.47
CA LEU A 12 -10.56 0.45 2.31
C LEU A 12 -11.88 0.79 1.61
N GLU A 13 -12.00 2.03 1.18
CA GLU A 13 -13.08 2.52 0.35
C GLU A 13 -12.50 3.33 -0.81
N ALA A 14 -12.90 3.01 -2.03
CA ALA A 14 -12.67 3.80 -3.22
C ALA A 14 -14.04 4.29 -3.70
N ASP A 15 -14.25 5.60 -3.66
CA ASP A 15 -15.50 6.24 -4.06
C ASP A 15 -15.32 6.94 -5.39
N ARG A 16 -16.04 6.47 -6.43
CA ARG A 16 -16.13 7.02 -7.77
C ARG A 16 -14.78 7.37 -8.39
N ILE A 17 -13.85 6.43 -8.32
CA ILE A 17 -12.49 6.62 -8.84
C ILE A 17 -12.50 6.72 -10.36
N THR A 18 -11.96 7.82 -10.86
CA THR A 18 -11.66 8.03 -12.27
C THR A 18 -10.16 8.27 -12.47
N VAL A 19 -9.57 7.58 -13.45
CA VAL A 19 -8.17 7.75 -13.85
C VAL A 19 -8.09 8.00 -15.34
N ARG A 20 -7.49 9.14 -15.73
CA ARG A 20 -7.31 9.56 -17.13
C ARG A 20 -5.84 9.77 -17.45
N PHE A 21 -5.46 9.37 -18.66
CA PHE A 21 -4.14 9.60 -19.24
C PHE A 21 -4.32 10.36 -20.57
N GLY A 22 -4.15 11.67 -20.55
CA GLY A 22 -4.46 12.52 -21.69
C GLY A 22 -5.93 12.36 -22.11
N GLY A 23 -6.18 11.93 -23.33
CA GLY A 23 -7.53 11.69 -23.84
C GLY A 23 -8.13 10.32 -23.49
N LEU A 24 -7.36 9.42 -22.88
CA LEU A 24 -7.81 8.08 -22.54
C LEU A 24 -8.34 8.02 -21.10
N THR A 25 -9.59 7.61 -20.91
CA THR A 25 -10.12 7.23 -19.59
C THR A 25 -9.87 5.74 -19.36
N ALA A 26 -8.96 5.40 -18.47
CA ALA A 26 -8.56 4.02 -18.19
C ALA A 26 -9.38 3.39 -17.05
N VAL A 27 -9.90 4.20 -16.14
CA VAL A 27 -10.86 3.83 -15.09
C VAL A 27 -11.91 4.94 -15.05
N ASP A 28 -13.18 4.60 -15.03
CA ASP A 28 -14.27 5.57 -15.06
C ASP A 28 -15.32 5.24 -14.00
N ASP A 29 -15.46 6.14 -13.03
CA ASP A 29 -16.50 6.15 -11.98
C ASP A 29 -16.61 4.80 -11.21
N VAL A 30 -15.48 4.20 -10.83
CA VAL A 30 -15.47 2.90 -10.15
C VAL A 30 -15.49 3.10 -8.64
N SER A 31 -16.49 2.49 -7.98
CA SER A 31 -16.57 2.38 -6.52
C SER A 31 -16.29 0.95 -6.07
N PHE A 32 -15.51 0.82 -4.97
CA PHE A 32 -15.02 -0.45 -4.47
C PHE A 32 -14.79 -0.37 -2.96
N THR A 33 -15.23 -1.36 -2.22
CA THR A 33 -15.06 -1.40 -0.77
C THR A 33 -14.47 -2.71 -0.31
N VAL A 34 -13.62 -2.65 0.71
CA VAL A 34 -13.04 -3.80 1.39
C VAL A 34 -13.42 -3.72 2.87
N PRO A 35 -14.24 -4.64 3.38
CA PRO A 35 -14.56 -4.68 4.80
C PRO A 35 -13.33 -5.08 5.63
N LEU A 36 -13.30 -4.65 6.88
CA LEU A 36 -12.22 -5.01 7.81
C LEU A 36 -12.17 -6.55 7.97
N GLY A 37 -10.97 -7.12 7.79
CA GLY A 37 -10.77 -8.58 7.85
C GLY A 37 -11.35 -9.34 6.64
N GLY A 38 -11.93 -8.65 5.65
CA GLY A 38 -12.50 -9.27 4.46
C GLY A 38 -11.49 -9.47 3.33
N ILE A 39 -11.86 -10.35 2.40
CA ILE A 39 -11.15 -10.57 1.12
C ILE A 39 -12.11 -10.19 0.00
N VAL A 40 -11.68 -9.28 -0.87
CA VAL A 40 -12.44 -8.84 -2.03
C VAL A 40 -11.62 -9.01 -3.30
N SER A 41 -12.25 -9.47 -4.38
CA SER A 41 -11.59 -9.70 -5.65
C SER A 41 -12.15 -8.77 -6.74
N LEU A 42 -11.26 -8.22 -7.56
CA LEU A 42 -11.59 -7.45 -8.75
C LEU A 42 -11.36 -8.32 -9.98
N ILE A 43 -12.44 -8.72 -10.66
CA ILE A 43 -12.42 -9.63 -11.82
C ILE A 43 -12.80 -8.86 -13.07
N GLY A 44 -12.15 -9.19 -14.18
CA GLY A 44 -12.44 -8.61 -15.50
C GLY A 44 -11.40 -9.02 -16.55
N PRO A 45 -11.67 -8.80 -17.84
CA PRO A 45 -10.77 -9.14 -18.93
C PRO A 45 -9.46 -8.34 -18.89
N ASN A 46 -8.48 -8.74 -19.71
CA ASN A 46 -7.28 -7.96 -19.90
C ASN A 46 -7.63 -6.62 -20.55
N GLY A 47 -6.98 -5.55 -20.11
CA GLY A 47 -7.30 -4.18 -20.56
C GLY A 47 -8.46 -3.49 -19.83
N ALA A 48 -9.20 -4.17 -18.94
CA ALA A 48 -10.33 -3.58 -18.19
C ALA A 48 -9.92 -2.55 -17.09
N GLY A 49 -8.69 -2.10 -17.06
CA GLY A 49 -8.24 -1.07 -16.11
C GLY A 49 -7.91 -1.57 -14.71
N LYS A 50 -7.95 -2.90 -14.42
CA LYS A 50 -7.67 -3.45 -13.08
C LYS A 50 -6.34 -2.98 -12.49
N THR A 51 -5.25 -3.12 -13.25
CA THR A 51 -3.92 -2.69 -12.82
C THR A 51 -3.86 -1.18 -12.61
N THR A 52 -4.53 -0.40 -13.47
CA THR A 52 -4.62 1.06 -13.32
C THR A 52 -5.35 1.43 -12.05
N PHE A 53 -6.46 0.75 -11.74
CA PHE A 53 -7.21 0.96 -10.51
C PHE A 53 -6.36 0.65 -9.28
N PHE A 54 -5.67 -0.51 -9.21
CA PHE A 54 -4.75 -0.83 -8.12
C PHE A 54 -3.58 0.16 -8.00
N ASN A 55 -3.05 0.66 -9.12
CA ASN A 55 -2.01 1.69 -9.12
C ASN A 55 -2.53 3.02 -8.55
N ALA A 56 -3.79 3.35 -8.79
CA ALA A 56 -4.43 4.53 -8.22
C ALA A 56 -4.64 4.38 -6.70
N LEU A 57 -5.11 3.23 -6.21
CA LEU A 57 -5.27 2.94 -4.78
C LEU A 57 -3.95 3.03 -4.00
N THR A 58 -2.84 2.64 -4.63
CA THR A 58 -1.50 2.64 -4.03
C THR A 58 -0.70 3.92 -4.29
N GLY A 59 -1.31 4.94 -4.91
CA GLY A 59 -0.69 6.24 -5.18
C GLY A 59 0.34 6.25 -6.30
N LEU A 60 0.52 5.14 -7.05
CA LEU A 60 1.40 5.08 -8.22
C LEU A 60 0.85 5.89 -9.40
N TYR A 61 -0.48 5.96 -9.51
CA TYR A 61 -1.15 6.80 -10.49
C TYR A 61 -2.03 7.83 -9.78
N LYS A 62 -2.07 9.03 -10.35
CA LYS A 62 -2.90 10.10 -9.83
C LYS A 62 -4.38 9.82 -10.14
N VAL A 63 -5.20 9.88 -9.11
CA VAL A 63 -6.66 9.88 -9.24
C VAL A 63 -7.09 11.21 -9.87
N THR A 64 -7.88 11.14 -10.94
CA THR A 64 -8.40 12.34 -11.64
C THR A 64 -9.66 12.84 -10.96
N ALA A 65 -10.54 11.93 -10.50
CA ALA A 65 -11.73 12.24 -9.71
C ALA A 65 -12.05 11.10 -8.76
N GLY A 66 -12.79 11.37 -7.71
CA GLY A 66 -13.12 10.42 -6.64
C GLY A 66 -12.14 10.46 -5.48
N HIS A 67 -12.37 9.60 -4.49
CA HIS A 67 -11.59 9.56 -3.25
C HIS A 67 -11.25 8.14 -2.84
N VAL A 68 -10.07 7.98 -2.20
CA VAL A 68 -9.63 6.72 -1.56
C VAL A 68 -9.54 6.97 -0.06
N LEU A 69 -10.26 6.17 0.72
CA LEU A 69 -10.27 6.23 2.17
C LEU A 69 -9.67 4.93 2.74
N LEU A 70 -8.78 5.04 3.68
CA LEU A 70 -8.19 3.93 4.44
C LEU A 70 -8.63 4.06 5.91
N GLY A 71 -9.43 3.14 6.40
CA GLY A 71 -10.01 3.24 7.73
C GLY A 71 -10.69 4.58 8.00
N GLY A 72 -11.42 5.13 7.02
CA GLY A 72 -12.07 6.45 7.09
C GLY A 72 -11.14 7.65 6.84
N THR A 73 -9.81 7.44 6.74
CA THR A 73 -8.86 8.53 6.47
C THR A 73 -8.64 8.70 4.98
N ASN A 74 -8.80 9.92 4.46
CA ASN A 74 -8.56 10.20 3.04
C ASN A 74 -7.07 10.12 2.71
N VAL A 75 -6.72 9.22 1.79
CA VAL A 75 -5.35 8.98 1.32
C VAL A 75 -5.16 9.35 -0.15
N THR A 76 -6.17 9.95 -0.77
CA THR A 76 -6.15 10.35 -2.19
C THR A 76 -4.99 11.28 -2.49
N GLY A 77 -4.19 10.93 -3.49
CA GLY A 77 -3.07 11.76 -3.94
C GLY A 77 -1.85 11.77 -3.03
N LEU A 78 -1.83 10.98 -1.96
CA LEU A 78 -0.62 10.76 -1.17
C LEU A 78 0.41 9.97 -1.97
N SER A 79 1.69 10.14 -1.64
CA SER A 79 2.77 9.35 -2.25
C SER A 79 2.68 7.87 -1.87
N PRO A 80 3.18 6.94 -2.73
CA PRO A 80 3.16 5.50 -2.43
C PRO A 80 3.81 5.15 -1.08
N SER A 81 4.91 5.81 -0.74
CA SER A 81 5.60 5.59 0.53
C SER A 81 4.73 5.99 1.74
N LYS A 82 3.97 7.09 1.61
CA LYS A 82 3.06 7.53 2.68
C LYS A 82 1.89 6.57 2.82
N ILE A 83 1.30 6.12 1.71
CA ILE A 83 0.21 5.14 1.69
C ILE A 83 0.69 3.82 2.32
N ALA A 84 1.90 3.35 1.98
CA ALA A 84 2.50 2.17 2.59
C ALA A 84 2.69 2.33 4.11
N SER A 85 3.15 3.50 4.57
CA SER A 85 3.30 3.78 6.02
C SER A 85 1.96 3.81 6.78
N LEU A 86 0.85 4.00 6.08
CA LEU A 86 -0.51 3.95 6.64
C LEU A 86 -1.11 2.54 6.63
N GLY A 87 -0.42 1.54 6.05
CA GLY A 87 -0.79 0.13 6.15
C GLY A 87 -1.26 -0.52 4.84
N ILE A 88 -1.24 0.17 3.69
CA ILE A 88 -1.50 -0.47 2.40
C ILE A 88 -0.20 -1.05 1.86
N ALA A 89 -0.11 -2.38 1.79
CA ALA A 89 0.98 -3.09 1.13
C ALA A 89 0.51 -3.71 -0.20
N ARG A 90 1.42 -3.81 -1.16
CA ARG A 90 1.18 -4.45 -2.45
C ARG A 90 2.26 -5.46 -2.77
N THR A 91 1.86 -6.65 -3.19
CA THR A 91 2.78 -7.62 -3.79
C THR A 91 2.96 -7.30 -5.28
N PHE A 92 4.19 -7.42 -5.78
CA PHE A 92 4.52 -7.24 -7.19
C PHE A 92 4.84 -8.60 -7.82
N GLN A 93 4.45 -8.79 -9.08
CA GLN A 93 4.74 -10.02 -9.84
C GLN A 93 6.25 -10.22 -10.04
N ASN A 94 6.99 -9.14 -10.24
CA ASN A 94 8.44 -9.15 -10.38
C ASN A 94 9.07 -8.63 -9.09
N ILE A 95 9.58 -9.53 -8.27
CA ILE A 95 10.35 -9.19 -7.08
C ILE A 95 11.73 -8.70 -7.56
N ARG A 96 12.03 -7.43 -7.28
CA ARG A 96 13.37 -6.87 -7.52
C ARG A 96 14.14 -6.88 -6.22
N LEU A 97 14.99 -7.87 -6.06
CA LEU A 97 15.96 -7.91 -4.97
C LEU A 97 17.19 -7.08 -5.34
N PHE A 98 17.87 -6.56 -4.34
CA PHE A 98 19.20 -5.96 -4.51
C PHE A 98 20.21 -7.08 -4.69
N GLY A 99 20.62 -7.36 -5.93
CA GLY A 99 21.43 -8.53 -6.31
C GLY A 99 22.83 -8.55 -5.69
N LEU A 100 23.35 -7.41 -5.21
CA LEU A 100 24.64 -7.29 -4.54
C LEU A 100 24.53 -7.43 -3.01
N MET A 101 23.32 -7.57 -2.48
CA MET A 101 23.04 -7.75 -1.06
C MET A 101 22.71 -9.21 -0.77
N THR A 102 23.05 -9.66 0.43
CA THR A 102 22.63 -10.96 0.95
C THR A 102 21.11 -11.03 1.16
N ALA A 103 20.56 -12.22 1.35
CA ALA A 103 19.14 -12.39 1.67
C ALA A 103 18.76 -11.64 2.95
N GLU A 104 19.59 -11.71 4.00
CA GLU A 104 19.40 -11.02 5.26
C GLU A 104 19.36 -9.49 5.09
N GLU A 105 20.26 -8.92 4.30
CA GLU A 105 20.29 -7.49 4.02
C GLU A 105 19.05 -7.04 3.25
N ASN A 106 18.57 -7.83 2.28
CA ASN A 106 17.32 -7.54 1.57
C ASN A 106 16.11 -7.51 2.53
N VAL A 107 16.03 -8.45 3.48
CA VAL A 107 14.98 -8.46 4.51
C VAL A 107 15.10 -7.25 5.43
N LYS A 108 16.30 -6.90 5.88
CA LYS A 108 16.54 -5.71 6.72
C LYS A 108 16.10 -4.42 6.01
N VAL A 109 16.39 -4.28 4.71
CA VAL A 109 15.93 -3.13 3.92
C VAL A 109 14.40 -3.07 3.87
N ALA A 110 13.73 -4.21 3.65
CA ALA A 110 12.27 -4.27 3.64
C ALA A 110 11.64 -3.89 5.00
N MET A 111 12.31 -4.23 6.11
CA MET A 111 11.87 -3.90 7.47
C MET A 111 12.11 -2.43 7.86
N HIS A 112 12.85 -1.65 7.07
CA HIS A 112 13.20 -0.27 7.40
C HIS A 112 12.00 0.63 7.70
N SER A 113 10.87 0.42 7.03
CA SER A 113 9.63 1.17 7.27
C SER A 113 8.98 0.89 8.64
N HIS A 114 9.29 -0.26 9.25
CA HIS A 114 8.80 -0.69 10.56
C HIS A 114 9.74 -0.30 11.71
N LEU A 115 10.99 0.06 11.39
CA LEU A 115 11.96 0.49 12.40
C LEU A 115 11.64 1.93 12.84
N ARG A 116 11.45 2.11 14.15
CA ARG A 116 11.13 3.41 14.78
C ARG A 116 12.35 4.29 15.03
N SER A 117 13.54 3.84 14.67
CA SER A 117 14.78 4.57 14.85
C SER A 117 14.92 5.64 13.77
N GLY A 118 14.74 6.89 14.13
CA GLY A 118 15.07 8.04 13.29
C GLY A 118 16.59 8.27 13.23
N ILE A 119 17.07 8.94 12.18
CA ILE A 119 18.50 9.25 11.92
C ILE A 119 19.20 9.83 13.17
N ALA A 120 18.53 10.71 13.90
CA ALA A 120 19.07 11.31 15.14
C ALA A 120 19.35 10.27 16.25
N ARG A 121 18.55 9.19 16.34
CA ARG A 121 18.73 8.11 17.31
C ARG A 121 19.84 7.15 16.88
N THR A 122 20.00 6.95 15.58
CA THR A 122 21.09 6.15 15.01
C THR A 122 22.45 6.77 15.37
N ILE A 123 22.58 8.08 15.29
CA ILE A 123 23.81 8.81 15.65
C ILE A 123 24.08 8.73 17.17
N LEU A 124 23.03 8.75 17.99
CA LEU A 124 23.15 8.73 19.45
C LEU A 124 23.31 7.33 20.06
N ARG A 125 23.31 6.25 19.25
CA ARG A 125 23.48 4.84 19.68
C ARG A 125 22.68 4.50 20.95
N THR A 126 21.38 4.77 20.95
CA THR A 126 20.54 4.53 22.14
C THR A 126 20.30 3.02 22.37
N PRO A 127 20.09 2.56 23.63
CA PRO A 127 19.80 1.15 23.94
C PRO A 127 18.61 0.57 23.17
N ARG A 128 17.69 1.41 22.73
CA ARG A 128 16.51 1.01 21.94
C ARG A 128 16.86 0.59 20.51
N GLN A 129 17.85 1.23 19.90
CA GLN A 129 18.34 0.87 18.57
C GLN A 129 18.95 -0.52 18.54
N HIS A 130 19.77 -0.88 19.54
CA HIS A 130 20.32 -2.24 19.65
C HIS A 130 19.24 -3.32 19.80
N ARG A 131 18.08 -2.96 20.32
CA ARG A 131 16.95 -3.88 20.47
C ARG A 131 16.19 -4.03 19.13
N GLU A 132 16.05 -2.95 18.36
CA GLU A 132 15.45 -2.96 17.03
C GLU A 132 16.33 -3.70 16.01
N GLU A 133 17.65 -3.50 16.06
CA GLU A 133 18.64 -4.22 15.24
C GLU A 133 18.64 -5.74 15.53
N ARG A 134 18.56 -6.14 16.80
CA ARG A 134 18.44 -7.56 17.19
C ARG A 134 17.17 -8.18 16.68
N ASN A 135 16.02 -7.50 16.81
CA ASN A 135 14.75 -8.00 16.30
C ASN A 135 14.75 -8.13 14.78
N ALA A 136 15.40 -7.19 14.06
CA ALA A 136 15.54 -7.28 12.61
C ALA A 136 16.44 -8.45 12.18
N HIS A 137 17.50 -8.74 12.96
CA HIS A 137 18.37 -9.89 12.73
C HIS A 137 17.64 -11.22 12.96
N ASP A 138 16.91 -11.33 14.07
CA ASP A 138 16.16 -12.56 14.42
C ASP A 138 15.01 -12.86 13.44
N THR A 139 14.46 -11.83 12.79
CA THR A 139 13.39 -12.02 11.80
C THR A 139 13.93 -12.39 10.41
N ALA A 140 15.23 -12.12 10.13
CA ALA A 140 15.87 -12.39 8.85
C ALA A 140 16.46 -13.82 8.75
N HIS A 141 16.53 -14.57 9.85
CA HIS A 141 16.90 -15.99 9.94
C HIS A 141 15.65 -16.86 10.02
#